data_6a27e06bb7c6d0141f557652ba074ba3
#
_entry.id   6a27e06bb7c6d0141f557652ba074ba3
#
_cell.length_a   1.000
_cell.length_b   1.000
_cell.length_c   1.000
_cell.angle_alpha   90.00
_cell.angle_beta   90.00
_cell.angle_gamma   90.00
#
_symmetry.space_group_name_H-M   'P 1'
#
loop_
_entity.id
_entity.type
_entity.pdbx_description
1 polymer ?
#
loop_
_entity_poly.entity_id
_entity_poly.type
_entity_poly.pdbx_seq_one_letter_code
_entity_poly.pdbx_strand_id
1 'polypeptide(L)'
;MTRNMSGMVALVSGGSRGIGAAIVRQLAADGAAVAVNYRSGQDAAEALVAELSETGSRAKAFQADVSDPAQSKRLVEDVVAEFGHLDALASNAGIEHFGALASITAADFDRVFHINVAGQLFLTQAAVAAMTNGGRIVLTSSVSARLAIYQHTLYAASKAAVSAMALNLAPELAGAGISINAVAPGGTDTDMAAEHARHYVHPALADADLDAVVKSMTSLGRLAKPEEIAAVVAFLLSGDASCITGATIDASGGG
;
A
#
# COMPACT_ATOMS: atom_id res chain seq x y z
N MET A 1 14.95 15.04 -6.32
CA MET A 1 14.27 16.27 -5.82
C MET A 1 13.39 15.84 -4.66
N THR A 2 13.59 16.39 -3.48
CA THR A 2 12.70 16.18 -2.33
C THR A 2 11.41 16.98 -2.56
N ARG A 3 10.25 16.33 -2.37
CA ARG A 3 8.94 16.98 -2.39
C ARG A 3 8.77 17.74 -1.08
N ASN A 4 8.13 18.88 -1.11
CA ASN A 4 7.85 19.58 0.14
C ASN A 4 6.51 19.10 0.71
N MET A 5 6.58 18.24 1.73
CA MET A 5 5.43 17.76 2.50
C MET A 5 5.45 18.29 3.94
N SER A 6 6.22 19.36 4.20
CA SER A 6 6.32 19.98 5.53
C SER A 6 4.97 20.44 6.04
N GLY A 7 4.65 20.08 7.28
CA GLY A 7 3.37 20.37 7.90
C GLY A 7 2.25 19.38 7.57
N MET A 8 2.47 18.41 6.67
CA MET A 8 1.51 17.34 6.40
C MET A 8 1.64 16.21 7.43
N VAL A 9 0.51 15.57 7.72
CA VAL A 9 0.43 14.34 8.50
C VAL A 9 -0.03 13.20 7.59
N ALA A 10 0.75 12.15 7.52
CA ALA A 10 0.48 10.96 6.71
C ALA A 10 0.31 9.71 7.57
N LEU A 11 -0.73 8.91 7.28
CA LEU A 11 -0.93 7.58 7.85
C LEU A 11 -0.54 6.52 6.81
N VAL A 12 0.32 5.57 7.21
CA VAL A 12 0.73 4.44 6.37
C VAL A 12 0.30 3.13 7.02
N SER A 13 -0.65 2.40 6.43
CA SER A 13 -1.03 1.07 6.94
C SER A 13 -0.05 -0.01 6.47
N GLY A 14 0.26 -0.96 7.37
CA GLY A 14 1.30 -1.95 7.12
C GLY A 14 2.67 -1.30 6.93
N GLY A 15 2.96 -0.23 7.69
CA GLY A 15 4.14 0.62 7.54
C GLY A 15 5.44 0.05 8.12
N SER A 16 5.40 -1.10 8.81
CA SER A 16 6.56 -1.60 9.55
C SER A 16 7.61 -2.34 8.70
N ARG A 17 7.29 -2.77 7.47
CA ARG A 17 8.20 -3.53 6.59
C ARG A 17 7.89 -3.33 5.10
N GLY A 18 8.79 -3.81 4.25
CA GLY A 18 8.64 -3.86 2.79
C GLY A 18 8.30 -2.49 2.18
N ILE A 19 7.35 -2.47 1.25
CA ILE A 19 6.89 -1.25 0.58
C ILE A 19 6.38 -0.22 1.60
N GLY A 20 5.64 -0.65 2.63
CA GLY A 20 5.13 0.25 3.65
C GLY A 20 6.22 1.01 4.40
N ALA A 21 7.28 0.33 4.83
CA ALA A 21 8.42 0.98 5.49
C ALA A 21 9.17 1.94 4.55
N ALA A 22 9.32 1.59 3.28
CA ALA A 22 9.90 2.48 2.28
C ALA A 22 9.03 3.73 2.06
N ILE A 23 7.68 3.60 2.04
CA ILE A 23 6.75 4.75 1.98
C ILE A 23 6.94 5.63 3.22
N VAL A 24 7.00 5.06 4.41
CA VAL A 24 7.23 5.79 5.67
C VAL A 24 8.52 6.61 5.59
N ARG A 25 9.65 5.99 5.20
CA ARG A 25 10.94 6.68 5.04
C ARG A 25 10.87 7.81 4.03
N GLN A 26 10.24 7.57 2.88
CA GLN A 26 10.14 8.56 1.81
C GLN A 26 9.31 9.77 2.26
N LEU A 27 8.14 9.56 2.88
CA LEU A 27 7.28 10.64 3.35
C LEU A 27 7.96 11.46 4.45
N ALA A 28 8.67 10.81 5.37
CA ALA A 28 9.45 11.48 6.40
C ALA A 28 10.60 12.31 5.81
N ALA A 29 11.31 11.77 4.82
CA ALA A 29 12.39 12.49 4.10
C ALA A 29 11.86 13.70 3.29
N ASP A 30 10.61 13.63 2.83
CA ASP A 30 9.91 14.73 2.16
C ASP A 30 9.30 15.76 3.17
N GLY A 31 9.46 15.54 4.50
CA GLY A 31 9.12 16.47 5.57
C GLY A 31 7.76 16.24 6.23
N ALA A 32 7.04 15.16 5.92
CA ALA A 32 5.77 14.86 6.57
C ALA A 32 5.99 14.26 7.98
N ALA A 33 5.06 14.52 8.90
CA ALA A 33 4.89 13.72 10.10
C ALA A 33 4.19 12.39 9.73
N VAL A 34 4.68 11.25 10.23
CA VAL A 34 4.22 9.95 9.76
C VAL A 34 3.69 9.07 10.89
N ALA A 35 2.42 8.67 10.77
CA ALA A 35 1.82 7.63 11.57
C ALA A 35 2.09 6.26 10.93
N VAL A 36 2.83 5.40 11.62
CA VAL A 36 3.24 4.07 11.15
C VAL A 36 2.31 3.04 11.74
N ASN A 37 1.32 2.58 10.95
CA ASN A 37 0.44 1.51 11.43
C ASN A 37 1.07 0.13 11.20
N TYR A 38 0.91 -0.73 12.20
CA TYR A 38 1.24 -2.15 12.14
C TYR A 38 0.16 -2.98 12.86
N ARG A 39 -0.01 -4.24 12.47
CA ARG A 39 -0.85 -5.23 13.17
C ARG A 39 -0.01 -6.09 14.11
N SER A 40 1.07 -6.64 13.59
CA SER A 40 2.09 -7.44 14.27
C SER A 40 3.47 -6.92 13.86
N GLY A 41 4.49 -7.20 14.63
CA GLY A 41 5.85 -6.70 14.38
C GLY A 41 6.08 -5.32 15.01
N GLN A 42 5.73 -5.19 16.27
CA GLN A 42 5.94 -3.98 17.08
C GLN A 42 7.40 -3.53 17.03
N ASP A 43 8.34 -4.44 17.27
CA ASP A 43 9.77 -4.14 17.30
C ASP A 43 10.25 -3.50 15.98
N ALA A 44 9.77 -3.98 14.83
CA ALA A 44 10.12 -3.42 13.54
C ALA A 44 9.54 -2.02 13.33
N ALA A 45 8.30 -1.78 13.80
CA ALA A 45 7.67 -0.47 13.72
C ALA A 45 8.36 0.55 14.63
N GLU A 46 8.70 0.14 15.86
CA GLU A 46 9.40 1.00 16.84
C GLU A 46 10.84 1.29 16.39
N ALA A 47 11.55 0.29 15.84
CA ALA A 47 12.88 0.49 15.27
C ALA A 47 12.87 1.50 14.11
N LEU A 48 11.86 1.42 13.21
CA LEU A 48 11.70 2.38 12.13
C LEU A 48 11.41 3.79 12.66
N VAL A 49 10.57 3.92 13.68
CA VAL A 49 10.29 5.23 14.32
C VAL A 49 11.55 5.79 14.98
N ALA A 50 12.36 4.96 15.67
CA ALA A 50 13.62 5.38 16.24
C ALA A 50 14.62 5.88 15.18
N GLU A 51 14.78 5.12 14.08
CA GLU A 51 15.58 5.52 12.90
C GLU A 51 15.19 6.91 12.39
N LEU A 52 13.88 7.15 12.21
CA LEU A 52 13.38 8.43 11.71
C LEU A 52 13.60 9.57 12.70
N SER A 53 13.49 9.30 14.00
CA SER A 53 13.73 10.29 15.04
C SER A 53 15.18 10.78 15.08
N GLU A 54 16.16 9.91 14.75
CA GLU A 54 17.56 10.28 14.64
C GLU A 54 17.82 11.31 13.51
N THR A 55 16.97 11.31 12.48
CA THR A 55 17.02 12.30 11.39
C THR A 55 16.19 13.56 11.66
N GLY A 56 15.58 13.66 12.85
CA GLY A 56 14.70 14.79 13.23
C GLY A 56 13.29 14.70 12.65
N SER A 57 12.91 13.59 12.04
CA SER A 57 11.58 13.38 11.50
C SER A 57 10.58 13.07 12.62
N ARG A 58 9.37 13.58 12.53
CA ARG A 58 8.28 13.27 13.47
C ARG A 58 7.54 12.03 13.02
N ALA A 59 7.68 10.92 13.75
CA ALA A 59 6.99 9.68 13.47
C ALA A 59 6.51 9.01 14.75
N LYS A 60 5.42 8.21 14.67
CA LYS A 60 4.92 7.39 15.77
C LYS A 60 4.28 6.10 15.27
N ALA A 61 4.49 5.02 16.01
CA ALA A 61 3.92 3.71 15.71
C ALA A 61 2.53 3.55 16.37
N PHE A 62 1.59 2.94 15.63
CA PHE A 62 0.21 2.70 16.06
C PHE A 62 -0.18 1.25 15.74
N GLN A 63 -0.54 0.48 16.77
CA GLN A 63 -1.02 -0.87 16.57
C GLN A 63 -2.52 -0.89 16.27
N ALA A 64 -2.89 -1.44 15.11
CA ALA A 64 -4.28 -1.70 14.77
C ALA A 64 -4.36 -2.76 13.65
N ASP A 65 -5.37 -3.63 13.72
CA ASP A 65 -5.77 -4.46 12.59
C ASP A 65 -6.74 -3.67 11.71
N VAL A 66 -6.25 -3.16 10.59
CA VAL A 66 -7.06 -2.33 9.67
C VAL A 66 -8.16 -3.12 8.96
N SER A 67 -8.17 -4.44 9.04
CA SER A 67 -9.29 -5.25 8.57
C SER A 67 -10.53 -5.15 9.49
N ASP A 68 -10.35 -4.72 10.74
CA ASP A 68 -11.43 -4.41 11.67
C ASP A 68 -11.85 -2.93 11.55
N PRO A 69 -13.08 -2.62 11.09
CA PRO A 69 -13.54 -1.25 10.90
C PRO A 69 -13.51 -0.40 12.19
N ALA A 70 -13.75 -1.03 13.35
CA ALA A 70 -13.72 -0.30 14.62
C ALA A 70 -12.28 0.06 15.01
N GLN A 71 -11.30 -0.81 14.72
CA GLN A 71 -9.88 -0.49 14.92
C GLN A 71 -9.39 0.54 13.92
N SER A 72 -9.81 0.48 12.64
CA SER A 72 -9.51 1.50 11.63
C SER A 72 -9.99 2.89 12.06
N LYS A 73 -11.20 2.98 12.60
CA LYS A 73 -11.74 4.24 13.13
C LYS A 73 -10.90 4.76 14.29
N ARG A 74 -10.64 3.92 15.31
CA ARG A 74 -9.80 4.30 16.46
C ARG A 74 -8.39 4.71 16.04
N LEU A 75 -7.78 3.99 15.10
CA LEU A 75 -6.46 4.33 14.56
C LEU A 75 -6.43 5.76 14.03
N VAL A 76 -7.41 6.16 13.22
CA VAL A 76 -7.48 7.52 12.67
C VAL A 76 -7.71 8.55 13.77
N GLU A 77 -8.59 8.26 14.75
CA GLU A 77 -8.83 9.13 15.91
C GLU A 77 -7.53 9.32 16.73
N ASP A 78 -6.78 8.26 16.98
CA ASP A 78 -5.49 8.30 17.70
C ASP A 78 -4.43 9.09 16.92
N VAL A 79 -4.39 8.96 15.59
CA VAL A 79 -3.49 9.74 14.72
C VAL A 79 -3.83 11.23 14.79
N VAL A 80 -5.10 11.60 14.71
CA VAL A 80 -5.53 13.00 14.82
C VAL A 80 -5.26 13.55 16.22
N ALA A 81 -5.46 12.74 17.27
CA ALA A 81 -5.16 13.17 18.65
C ALA A 81 -3.65 13.43 18.85
N GLU A 82 -2.78 12.66 18.22
CA GLU A 82 -1.32 12.79 18.31
C GLU A 82 -0.76 13.95 17.47
N PHE A 83 -1.24 14.07 16.23
CA PHE A 83 -0.63 14.96 15.25
C PHE A 83 -1.46 16.22 14.98
N GLY A 84 -2.74 16.25 15.39
CA GLY A 84 -3.66 17.40 15.25
C GLY A 84 -4.58 17.32 14.03
N HIS A 85 -4.18 16.63 12.97
CA HIS A 85 -4.94 16.49 11.71
C HIS A 85 -4.47 15.26 10.93
N LEU A 86 -5.10 15.00 9.76
CA LEU A 86 -4.68 14.00 8.80
C LEU A 86 -4.85 14.53 7.37
N ASP A 87 -3.78 14.53 6.56
CA ASP A 87 -3.76 15.03 5.18
C ASP A 87 -3.57 13.94 4.15
N ALA A 88 -2.88 12.85 4.51
CA ALA A 88 -2.51 11.82 3.56
C ALA A 88 -2.70 10.41 4.14
N LEU A 89 -3.21 9.49 3.30
CA LEU A 89 -3.33 8.06 3.60
C LEU A 89 -2.63 7.24 2.52
N ALA A 90 -1.62 6.44 2.92
CA ALA A 90 -1.12 5.31 2.13
C ALA A 90 -1.72 4.02 2.70
N SER A 91 -2.78 3.52 2.08
CA SER A 91 -3.42 2.26 2.48
C SER A 91 -2.69 1.10 1.81
N ASN A 92 -1.68 0.54 2.51
CA ASN A 92 -0.73 -0.42 1.94
C ASN A 92 -0.89 -1.84 2.53
N ALA A 93 -1.49 -2.01 3.71
CA ALA A 93 -1.66 -3.32 4.32
C ALA A 93 -2.38 -4.32 3.40
N GLY A 94 -1.85 -5.52 3.30
CA GLY A 94 -2.42 -6.58 2.48
C GLY A 94 -1.70 -7.90 2.68
N ILE A 95 -2.30 -8.97 2.16
CA ILE A 95 -1.75 -10.32 2.18
C ILE A 95 -1.78 -10.93 0.79
N GLU A 96 -0.87 -11.87 0.56
CA GLU A 96 -0.80 -12.69 -0.65
C GLU A 96 -1.68 -13.94 -0.52
N HIS A 97 -2.11 -14.51 -1.67
CA HIS A 97 -2.77 -15.81 -1.71
C HIS A 97 -2.51 -16.52 -3.04
N PHE A 98 -2.02 -17.74 -2.96
CA PHE A 98 -1.94 -18.69 -4.05
C PHE A 98 -2.77 -19.93 -3.73
N GLY A 99 -3.56 -20.42 -4.68
CA GLY A 99 -4.37 -21.63 -4.52
C GLY A 99 -5.04 -22.06 -5.82
N ALA A 100 -5.00 -23.36 -6.10
CA ALA A 100 -5.75 -23.95 -7.22
C ALA A 100 -7.25 -23.75 -7.01
N LEU A 101 -8.02 -23.53 -8.08
CA LEU A 101 -9.46 -23.31 -7.98
C LEU A 101 -10.18 -24.38 -7.13
N ALA A 102 -9.78 -25.64 -7.27
CA ALA A 102 -10.39 -26.76 -6.51
C ALA A 102 -10.07 -26.74 -5.01
N SER A 103 -9.03 -26.03 -4.56
CA SER A 103 -8.61 -25.97 -3.16
C SER A 103 -9.00 -24.66 -2.46
N ILE A 104 -9.50 -23.68 -3.19
CA ILE A 104 -9.94 -22.40 -2.59
C ILE A 104 -11.17 -22.65 -1.71
N THR A 105 -11.09 -22.23 -0.45
CA THR A 105 -12.17 -22.33 0.51
C THR A 105 -12.87 -20.97 0.70
N ALA A 106 -14.09 -20.99 1.28
CA ALA A 106 -14.78 -19.77 1.69
C ALA A 106 -13.95 -18.97 2.71
N ALA A 107 -13.25 -19.64 3.62
CA ALA A 107 -12.37 -18.99 4.58
C ALA A 107 -11.17 -18.28 3.92
N ASP A 108 -10.62 -18.82 2.84
CA ASP A 108 -9.57 -18.13 2.05
C ASP A 108 -10.12 -16.88 1.39
N PHE A 109 -11.30 -16.98 0.79
CA PHE A 109 -12.00 -15.84 0.18
C PHE A 109 -12.25 -14.75 1.23
N ASP A 110 -12.88 -15.10 2.34
CA ASP A 110 -13.19 -14.15 3.41
C ASP A 110 -11.92 -13.48 3.94
N ARG A 111 -10.87 -14.24 4.21
CA ARG A 111 -9.60 -13.73 4.72
C ARG A 111 -8.94 -12.74 3.75
N VAL A 112 -8.84 -13.09 2.46
CA VAL A 112 -8.18 -12.26 1.45
C VAL A 112 -8.98 -10.98 1.20
N PHE A 113 -10.29 -11.09 1.00
CA PHE A 113 -11.12 -9.91 0.71
C PHE A 113 -11.30 -9.03 1.95
N HIS A 114 -11.40 -9.62 3.13
CA HIS A 114 -11.52 -8.86 4.37
C HIS A 114 -10.28 -8.00 4.62
N ILE A 115 -9.07 -8.55 4.42
CA ILE A 115 -7.83 -7.79 4.63
C ILE A 115 -7.56 -6.85 3.45
N ASN A 116 -7.58 -7.34 2.20
CA ASN A 116 -7.12 -6.56 1.05
C ASN A 116 -8.14 -5.53 0.56
N VAL A 117 -9.43 -5.80 0.73
CA VAL A 117 -10.51 -4.93 0.21
C VAL A 117 -11.20 -4.19 1.34
N ALA A 118 -11.83 -4.90 2.29
CA ALA A 118 -12.55 -4.28 3.39
C ALA A 118 -11.61 -3.41 4.25
N GLY A 119 -10.38 -3.89 4.53
CA GLY A 119 -9.38 -3.12 5.27
C GLY A 119 -9.05 -1.80 4.61
N GLN A 120 -8.82 -1.77 3.29
CA GLN A 120 -8.56 -0.51 2.59
C GLN A 120 -9.79 0.38 2.51
N LEU A 121 -10.99 -0.19 2.29
CA LEU A 121 -12.23 0.57 2.21
C LEU A 121 -12.56 1.28 3.52
N PHE A 122 -12.59 0.55 4.63
CA PHE A 122 -12.99 1.11 5.93
C PHE A 122 -11.94 2.03 6.54
N LEU A 123 -10.64 1.78 6.28
CA LEU A 123 -9.60 2.73 6.64
C LEU A 123 -9.72 4.02 5.83
N THR A 124 -10.03 3.93 4.53
CA THR A 124 -10.31 5.09 3.68
C THR A 124 -11.52 5.86 4.20
N GLN A 125 -12.60 5.18 4.56
CA GLN A 125 -13.80 5.81 5.12
C GLN A 125 -13.49 6.59 6.41
N ALA A 126 -12.72 5.99 7.32
CA ALA A 126 -12.30 6.65 8.56
C ALA A 126 -11.38 7.87 8.28
N ALA A 127 -10.43 7.74 7.36
CA ALA A 127 -9.51 8.82 6.99
C ALA A 127 -10.24 10.00 6.35
N VAL A 128 -11.17 9.74 5.41
CA VAL A 128 -11.98 10.78 4.76
C VAL A 128 -12.77 11.59 5.79
N ALA A 129 -13.34 10.94 6.81
CA ALA A 129 -14.07 11.64 7.87
C ALA A 129 -13.18 12.60 8.70
N ALA A 130 -11.87 12.36 8.74
CA ALA A 130 -10.89 13.18 9.46
C ALA A 130 -10.19 14.23 8.57
N MET A 131 -10.25 14.11 7.24
CA MET A 131 -9.63 15.02 6.27
C MET A 131 -10.52 16.25 6.01
N THR A 132 -10.59 17.17 6.97
CA THR A 132 -11.52 18.31 6.93
C THR A 132 -11.10 19.45 5.99
N ASN A 133 -9.86 19.48 5.55
CA ASN A 133 -9.29 20.53 4.68
C ASN A 133 -8.82 19.97 3.31
N GLY A 134 -9.50 18.93 2.82
CA GLY A 134 -9.03 18.15 1.69
C GLY A 134 -7.99 17.11 2.10
N GLY A 135 -7.49 16.33 1.15
CA GLY A 135 -6.52 15.27 1.45
C GLY A 135 -6.10 14.47 0.23
N ARG A 136 -5.20 13.52 0.46
CA ARG A 136 -4.72 12.61 -0.60
C ARG A 136 -4.65 11.18 -0.12
N ILE A 137 -5.18 10.27 -0.93
CA ILE A 137 -5.27 8.85 -0.60
C ILE A 137 -4.63 8.04 -1.72
N VAL A 138 -3.77 7.11 -1.34
CA VAL A 138 -3.22 6.09 -2.25
C VAL A 138 -3.55 4.71 -1.71
N LEU A 139 -4.26 3.93 -2.52
CA LEU A 139 -4.56 2.53 -2.27
C LEU A 139 -3.49 1.65 -2.94
N THR A 140 -3.11 0.54 -2.30
CA THR A 140 -2.15 -0.40 -2.89
C THR A 140 -2.89 -1.54 -3.59
N SER A 141 -2.96 -1.45 -4.92
CA SER A 141 -3.39 -2.49 -5.83
C SER A 141 -2.22 -3.44 -6.18
N SER A 142 -2.19 -4.00 -7.36
CA SER A 142 -1.11 -4.80 -7.94
C SER A 142 -1.31 -4.91 -9.45
N VAL A 143 -0.23 -5.13 -10.20
CA VAL A 143 -0.34 -5.52 -11.63
C VAL A 143 -1.08 -6.84 -11.81
N SER A 144 -1.08 -7.71 -10.80
CA SER A 144 -1.86 -8.96 -10.76
C SER A 144 -3.37 -8.73 -10.97
N ALA A 145 -3.88 -7.51 -10.76
CA ALA A 145 -5.25 -7.14 -11.10
C ALA A 145 -5.57 -7.27 -12.61
N ARG A 146 -4.52 -7.29 -13.46
CA ARG A 146 -4.63 -7.29 -14.93
C ARG A 146 -3.75 -8.33 -15.61
N LEU A 147 -2.79 -8.90 -14.89
CA LEU A 147 -1.92 -9.97 -15.40
C LEU A 147 -2.42 -11.34 -14.92
N ALA A 148 -2.43 -12.31 -15.83
CA ALA A 148 -2.77 -13.68 -15.48
C ALA A 148 -1.57 -14.38 -14.84
N ILE A 149 -1.69 -14.67 -13.54
CA ILE A 149 -0.70 -15.42 -12.77
C ILE A 149 -1.33 -16.74 -12.32
N TYR A 150 -0.59 -17.83 -12.43
CA TYR A 150 -1.07 -19.17 -12.11
C TYR A 150 -1.48 -19.27 -10.63
N GLN A 151 -2.67 -19.81 -10.35
CA GLN A 151 -3.24 -20.00 -9.00
C GLN A 151 -3.39 -18.71 -8.15
N HIS A 152 -3.48 -17.54 -8.77
CA HIS A 152 -3.49 -16.25 -8.08
C HIS A 152 -4.87 -15.57 -8.03
N THR A 153 -5.94 -16.32 -8.28
CA THR A 153 -7.29 -15.79 -8.53
C THR A 153 -7.81 -14.86 -7.43
N LEU A 154 -7.72 -15.27 -6.15
CA LEU A 154 -8.29 -14.47 -5.05
C LEU A 154 -7.54 -13.17 -4.84
N TYR A 155 -6.21 -13.24 -4.84
CA TYR A 155 -5.39 -12.03 -4.71
C TYR A 155 -5.62 -11.07 -5.88
N ALA A 156 -5.56 -11.56 -7.11
CA ALA A 156 -5.78 -10.75 -8.31
C ALA A 156 -7.16 -10.07 -8.29
N ALA A 157 -8.22 -10.82 -7.95
CA ALA A 157 -9.57 -10.28 -7.82
C ALA A 157 -9.66 -9.21 -6.73
N SER A 158 -9.01 -9.43 -5.56
CA SER A 158 -8.99 -8.45 -4.49
C SER A 158 -8.29 -7.14 -4.89
N LYS A 159 -7.20 -7.24 -5.67
CA LYS A 159 -6.45 -6.07 -6.15
C LYS A 159 -7.16 -5.34 -7.30
N ALA A 160 -7.92 -6.06 -8.13
CA ALA A 160 -8.81 -5.47 -9.11
C ALA A 160 -9.94 -4.66 -8.42
N ALA A 161 -10.51 -5.18 -7.33
CA ALA A 161 -11.49 -4.46 -6.52
C ALA A 161 -10.91 -3.16 -5.95
N VAL A 162 -9.65 -3.16 -5.48
CA VAL A 162 -8.97 -1.95 -4.99
C VAL A 162 -8.80 -0.90 -6.09
N SER A 163 -8.41 -1.30 -7.31
CA SER A 163 -8.33 -0.37 -8.44
C SER A 163 -9.70 0.22 -8.80
N ALA A 164 -10.75 -0.59 -8.76
CA ALA A 164 -12.12 -0.14 -8.99
C ALA A 164 -12.60 0.83 -7.88
N MET A 165 -12.21 0.60 -6.61
CA MET A 165 -12.51 1.54 -5.51
C MET A 165 -11.89 2.91 -5.76
N ALA A 166 -10.60 2.99 -6.14
CA ALA A 166 -9.94 4.25 -6.41
C ALA A 166 -10.67 5.04 -7.53
N LEU A 167 -11.05 4.36 -8.61
CA LEU A 167 -11.76 4.97 -9.73
C LEU A 167 -13.15 5.49 -9.32
N ASN A 168 -13.92 4.69 -8.57
CA ASN A 168 -15.31 5.03 -8.27
C ASN A 168 -15.47 5.99 -7.08
N LEU A 169 -14.52 6.02 -6.14
CA LEU A 169 -14.52 6.99 -5.03
C LEU A 169 -14.04 8.38 -5.46
N ALA A 170 -13.27 8.49 -6.53
CA ALA A 170 -12.72 9.78 -6.97
C ALA A 170 -13.78 10.86 -7.21
N PRO A 171 -14.87 10.63 -7.98
CA PRO A 171 -15.92 11.63 -8.17
C PRO A 171 -16.68 11.95 -6.88
N GLU A 172 -16.82 10.99 -5.96
CA GLU A 172 -17.49 11.18 -4.67
C GLU A 172 -16.68 12.10 -3.75
N LEU A 173 -15.35 11.95 -3.74
CA LEU A 173 -14.44 12.67 -2.84
C LEU A 173 -13.99 14.03 -3.38
N ALA A 174 -14.15 14.28 -4.68
CA ALA A 174 -13.70 15.51 -5.33
C ALA A 174 -14.29 16.78 -4.71
N GLY A 175 -15.58 16.75 -4.32
CA GLY A 175 -16.27 17.87 -3.68
C GLY A 175 -15.70 18.24 -2.31
N ALA A 176 -15.04 17.32 -1.63
CA ALA A 176 -14.31 17.55 -0.37
C ALA A 176 -12.84 17.96 -0.58
N GLY A 177 -12.38 18.11 -1.82
CA GLY A 177 -10.98 18.41 -2.13
C GLY A 177 -10.04 17.22 -1.87
N ILE A 178 -10.55 16.00 -1.85
CA ILE A 178 -9.76 14.79 -1.61
C ILE A 178 -9.50 14.08 -2.94
N SER A 179 -8.23 13.82 -3.26
CA SER A 179 -7.84 12.95 -4.37
C SER A 179 -7.60 11.53 -3.86
N ILE A 180 -8.01 10.54 -4.66
CA ILE A 180 -7.78 9.11 -4.39
C ILE A 180 -7.25 8.43 -5.64
N ASN A 181 -6.15 7.70 -5.49
CA ASN A 181 -5.52 6.95 -6.56
C ASN A 181 -5.12 5.54 -6.06
N ALA A 182 -4.74 4.68 -6.98
CA ALA A 182 -4.11 3.41 -6.64
C ALA A 182 -2.70 3.34 -7.25
N VAL A 183 -1.77 2.75 -6.54
CA VAL A 183 -0.51 2.25 -7.11
C VAL A 183 -0.66 0.75 -7.36
N ALA A 184 -0.17 0.26 -8.50
CA ALA A 184 -0.13 -1.15 -8.85
C ALA A 184 1.33 -1.61 -8.97
N PRO A 185 1.96 -2.05 -7.86
CA PRO A 185 3.31 -2.61 -7.90
C PRO A 185 3.35 -3.89 -8.73
N GLY A 186 4.47 -4.10 -9.43
CA GLY A 186 4.89 -5.39 -9.95
C GLY A 186 5.73 -6.17 -8.94
N GLY A 187 6.51 -7.12 -9.42
CA GLY A 187 7.48 -7.83 -8.59
C GLY A 187 8.42 -6.84 -7.88
N THR A 188 8.37 -6.83 -6.57
CA THR A 188 9.13 -5.90 -5.72
C THR A 188 9.94 -6.70 -4.71
N ASP A 189 11.21 -6.35 -4.53
CA ASP A 189 12.14 -7.03 -3.62
C ASP A 189 11.73 -6.78 -2.15
N THR A 190 10.98 -7.72 -1.60
CA THR A 190 10.43 -7.69 -0.24
C THR A 190 10.40 -9.09 0.36
N ASP A 191 10.28 -9.19 1.68
CA ASP A 191 10.10 -10.48 2.38
C ASP A 191 8.90 -11.26 1.82
N MET A 192 7.79 -10.58 1.54
CA MET A 192 6.59 -11.19 0.94
C MET A 192 6.89 -11.78 -0.44
N ALA A 193 7.63 -11.08 -1.28
CA ALA A 193 8.01 -11.58 -2.60
C ALA A 193 8.99 -12.77 -2.49
N ALA A 194 9.94 -12.72 -1.56
CA ALA A 194 10.87 -13.81 -1.32
C ALA A 194 10.14 -15.08 -0.81
N GLU A 195 9.19 -14.93 0.11
CA GLU A 195 8.37 -16.04 0.65
C GLU A 195 7.56 -16.74 -0.44
N HIS A 196 7.05 -15.98 -1.43
CA HIS A 196 6.17 -16.50 -2.48
C HIS A 196 6.85 -16.65 -3.85
N ALA A 197 8.14 -16.40 -3.98
CA ALA A 197 8.85 -16.31 -5.26
C ALA A 197 8.58 -17.50 -6.21
N ARG A 198 8.58 -18.73 -5.69
CA ARG A 198 8.33 -19.93 -6.49
C ARG A 198 6.90 -20.05 -7.02
N HIS A 199 5.92 -19.46 -6.34
CA HIS A 199 4.52 -19.50 -6.77
C HIS A 199 4.24 -18.59 -7.98
N TYR A 200 5.10 -17.58 -8.22
CA TYR A 200 5.00 -16.74 -9.41
C TYR A 200 5.49 -17.42 -10.68
N VAL A 201 6.26 -18.52 -10.54
CA VAL A 201 6.77 -19.29 -11.69
C VAL A 201 5.71 -20.28 -12.14
N HIS A 202 5.32 -20.21 -13.41
CA HIS A 202 4.38 -21.19 -13.98
C HIS A 202 4.98 -22.60 -13.89
N PRO A 203 4.21 -23.65 -13.54
CA PRO A 203 4.72 -25.02 -13.40
C PRO A 203 5.50 -25.55 -14.62
N ALA A 204 5.16 -25.11 -15.83
CA ALA A 204 5.91 -25.45 -17.05
C ALA A 204 7.35 -24.89 -17.07
N LEU A 205 7.69 -23.97 -16.17
CA LEU A 205 9.01 -23.37 -16.02
C LEU A 205 9.65 -23.73 -14.66
N ALA A 206 9.17 -24.75 -13.98
CA ALA A 206 9.61 -25.11 -12.62
C ALA A 206 11.12 -25.40 -12.53
N ASP A 207 11.72 -25.93 -13.61
CA ASP A 207 13.14 -26.24 -13.71
C ASP A 207 13.98 -25.08 -14.26
N ALA A 208 13.37 -23.94 -14.60
CA ALA A 208 14.09 -22.79 -15.11
C ALA A 208 14.81 -22.04 -13.97
N ASP A 209 15.88 -21.35 -14.32
CA ASP A 209 16.56 -20.44 -13.40
C ASP A 209 15.59 -19.32 -12.99
N LEU A 210 15.34 -19.20 -11.69
CA LEU A 210 14.39 -18.24 -11.13
C LEU A 210 14.77 -16.79 -11.50
N ASP A 211 16.05 -16.46 -11.49
CA ASP A 211 16.55 -15.13 -11.84
C ASP A 211 16.27 -14.80 -13.32
N ALA A 212 16.47 -15.77 -14.22
CA ALA A 212 16.13 -15.61 -15.62
C ALA A 212 14.62 -15.45 -15.85
N VAL A 213 13.79 -16.19 -15.11
CA VAL A 213 12.33 -16.04 -15.17
C VAL A 213 11.91 -14.65 -14.70
N VAL A 214 12.38 -14.20 -13.54
CA VAL A 214 12.07 -12.85 -13.00
C VAL A 214 12.49 -11.77 -14.00
N LYS A 215 13.68 -11.88 -14.61
CA LYS A 215 14.16 -10.94 -15.64
C LYS A 215 13.25 -10.92 -16.87
N SER A 216 12.65 -12.04 -17.22
CA SER A 216 11.74 -12.13 -18.38
C SER A 216 10.34 -11.56 -18.11
N MET A 217 9.95 -11.42 -16.84
CA MET A 217 8.62 -10.95 -16.45
C MET A 217 8.46 -9.43 -16.50
N THR A 218 9.56 -8.67 -16.64
CA THR A 218 9.52 -7.21 -16.68
C THR A 218 10.40 -6.66 -17.79
N SER A 219 9.99 -5.56 -18.42
CA SER A 219 10.80 -4.91 -19.46
C SER A 219 12.13 -4.37 -18.94
N LEU A 220 12.20 -4.00 -17.64
CA LEU A 220 13.45 -3.55 -17.00
C LEU A 220 14.35 -4.70 -16.56
N GLY A 221 13.91 -5.97 -16.68
CA GLY A 221 14.70 -7.15 -16.40
C GLY A 221 15.12 -7.33 -14.94
N ARG A 222 14.36 -6.78 -13.99
CA ARG A 222 14.61 -6.89 -12.56
C ARG A 222 13.38 -6.65 -11.71
N LEU A 223 13.40 -7.06 -10.45
CA LEU A 223 12.43 -6.61 -9.46
C LEU A 223 12.59 -5.11 -9.18
N ALA A 224 11.48 -4.46 -8.87
CA ALA A 224 11.52 -3.11 -8.34
C ALA A 224 12.05 -3.11 -6.90
N LYS A 225 12.71 -2.04 -6.49
CA LYS A 225 13.04 -1.81 -5.09
C LYS A 225 11.82 -1.20 -4.38
N PRO A 226 11.59 -1.49 -3.08
CA PRO A 226 10.53 -0.84 -2.31
C PRO A 226 10.52 0.68 -2.39
N GLU A 227 11.72 1.31 -2.48
CA GLU A 227 11.89 2.75 -2.59
C GLU A 227 11.36 3.30 -3.91
N GLU A 228 11.39 2.51 -5.00
CA GLU A 228 10.84 2.93 -6.30
C GLU A 228 9.31 3.01 -6.25
N ILE A 229 8.67 2.06 -5.54
CA ILE A 229 7.22 2.12 -5.29
C ILE A 229 6.87 3.28 -4.35
N ALA A 230 7.66 3.46 -3.29
CA ALA A 230 7.48 4.55 -2.33
C ALA A 230 7.57 5.93 -3.00
N ALA A 231 8.46 6.10 -3.98
CA ALA A 231 8.58 7.34 -4.74
C ALA A 231 7.31 7.68 -5.54
N VAL A 232 6.65 6.66 -6.11
CA VAL A 232 5.35 6.84 -6.81
C VAL A 232 4.25 7.20 -5.82
N VAL A 233 4.18 6.51 -4.68
CA VAL A 233 3.18 6.81 -3.63
C VAL A 233 3.37 8.24 -3.09
N ALA A 234 4.60 8.63 -2.76
CA ALA A 234 4.90 9.98 -2.28
C ALA A 234 4.57 11.05 -3.33
N PHE A 235 4.81 10.79 -4.63
CA PHE A 235 4.35 11.66 -5.70
C PHE A 235 2.84 11.83 -5.69
N LEU A 236 2.08 10.74 -5.64
CA LEU A 236 0.62 10.78 -5.64
C LEU A 236 0.02 11.43 -4.37
N LEU A 237 0.74 11.37 -3.24
CA LEU A 237 0.35 12.04 -2.00
C LEU A 237 0.82 13.49 -1.90
N SER A 238 1.62 13.97 -2.85
CA SER A 238 2.15 15.35 -2.86
C SER A 238 1.29 16.30 -3.69
N GLY A 239 1.58 17.60 -3.59
CA GLY A 239 0.99 18.65 -4.44
C GLY A 239 1.30 18.50 -5.93
N ASP A 240 2.38 17.78 -6.27
CA ASP A 240 2.80 17.56 -7.66
C ASP A 240 1.80 16.73 -8.47
N ALA A 241 0.96 15.92 -7.78
CA ALA A 241 -0.10 15.10 -8.38
C ALA A 241 -1.49 15.77 -8.33
N SER A 242 -1.58 17.09 -8.21
CA SER A 242 -2.83 17.84 -7.98
C SER A 242 -3.92 17.62 -9.04
N CYS A 243 -3.56 17.18 -10.25
CA CYS A 243 -4.50 16.89 -11.35
C CYS A 243 -4.75 15.38 -11.54
N ILE A 244 -4.31 14.52 -10.57
CA ILE A 244 -4.44 13.06 -10.69
C ILE A 244 -5.40 12.56 -9.61
N THR A 245 -6.54 12.01 -10.03
CA THR A 245 -7.48 11.31 -9.14
C THR A 245 -8.21 10.22 -9.92
N GLY A 246 -8.58 9.12 -9.26
CA GLY A 246 -9.23 7.95 -9.87
C GLY A 246 -8.30 7.08 -10.71
N ALA A 247 -7.01 7.37 -10.75
CA ALA A 247 -6.05 6.64 -11.55
C ALA A 247 -5.48 5.41 -10.81
N THR A 248 -5.15 4.37 -11.57
CA THR A 248 -4.27 3.29 -11.11
C THR A 248 -2.94 3.42 -11.85
N ILE A 249 -1.86 3.68 -11.11
CA ILE A 249 -0.52 3.89 -11.67
C ILE A 249 0.28 2.60 -11.56
N ASP A 250 0.70 2.06 -12.70
CA ASP A 250 1.59 0.91 -12.74
C ASP A 250 3.00 1.29 -12.33
N ALA A 251 3.53 0.55 -11.35
CA ALA A 251 4.90 0.64 -10.90
C ALA A 251 5.54 -0.76 -10.96
N SER A 252 5.66 -1.30 -12.18
CA SER A 252 5.97 -2.72 -12.42
C SER A 252 7.27 -2.96 -13.18
N GLY A 253 7.90 -1.92 -13.69
CA GLY A 253 9.02 -2.09 -14.61
C GLY A 253 8.60 -2.60 -15.99
N GLY A 254 7.33 -2.45 -16.38
CA GLY A 254 6.79 -2.85 -17.68
C GLY A 254 6.44 -4.33 -17.74
N GLY A 255 5.87 -4.88 -16.67
CA GLY A 255 5.28 -6.23 -16.61
C GLY A 255 3.80 -6.22 -16.91
#